data_46ed30b54b87e1df08e51f79a108c32c
#
_entry.id   46ed30b54b87e1df08e51f79a108c32c
#
_cell.length_a   1.000
_cell.length_b   1.000
_cell.length_c   1.000
_cell.angle_alpha   90.00
_cell.angle_beta   90.00
_cell.angle_gamma   90.00
#
_symmetry.space_group_name_H-M   'P 1'
#
loop_
_entity.id
_entity.type
_entity.pdbx_description
1 polymer ?
#
loop_
_entity_poly.entity_id
_entity_poly.type
_entity_poly.pdbx_seq_one_letter_code
_entity_poly.pdbx_strand_id
1 'polypeptide(L)'
;MAYSSKPWGYVIYRTTYTPESTSLWPRAIDTINTYVAHFTLETLTEQNKESSYEEIISRLENIPIQDPTLDGATYDELRVHFASWLQTQDRRGESGDRDLPRARFRTFLVIDQAALEMIANAPNPADEGADPRAVSRPCLTAVAAQHHEGRRLRPTRSARGPRDVNEGQLFPGWMKVPIFTLHELWEANSERLDLIELCPSDFVDEPVWEP
;
A
#
# COMPACT_ATOMS: atom_id res chain seq x y z
N MET A 1 14.63 7.80 -14.33
CA MET A 1 13.50 8.68 -13.95
C MET A 1 13.99 9.67 -12.92
N ALA A 2 13.60 10.95 -12.99
CA ALA A 2 13.88 11.88 -11.90
C ALA A 2 12.81 11.62 -10.82
N TYR A 3 13.24 11.27 -9.62
CA TYR A 3 12.33 11.16 -8.49
C TYR A 3 11.69 12.53 -8.23
N SER A 4 10.36 12.55 -8.07
CA SER A 4 9.63 13.78 -7.77
C SER A 4 10.20 14.43 -6.52
N SER A 5 10.32 15.77 -6.51
CA SER A 5 10.74 16.51 -5.32
C SER A 5 9.71 16.54 -4.18
N LYS A 6 8.58 15.86 -4.34
CA LYS A 6 7.43 15.87 -3.43
C LYS A 6 7.48 14.72 -2.42
N PRO A 7 6.86 14.87 -1.23
CA PRO A 7 6.69 13.78 -0.29
C PRO A 7 5.96 12.59 -0.92
N TRP A 8 6.35 11.38 -0.55
CA TRP A 8 5.72 10.14 -0.94
C TRP A 8 5.34 9.32 0.29
N GLY A 9 4.50 8.29 0.11
CA GLY A 9 3.97 7.49 1.21
C GLY A 9 2.44 7.54 1.24
N TYR A 10 1.85 6.71 2.05
CA TYR A 10 0.43 6.42 2.04
C TYR A 10 -0.31 7.04 3.21
N VAL A 11 -1.62 7.23 3.04
CA VAL A 11 -2.56 7.38 4.14
C VAL A 11 -2.82 5.98 4.71
N ILE A 12 -2.62 5.81 6.02
CA ILE A 12 -2.73 4.53 6.71
C ILE A 12 -3.85 4.61 7.75
N TYR A 13 -4.93 3.89 7.52
CA TYR A 13 -6.07 3.82 8.44
C TYR A 13 -5.87 2.74 9.49
N ARG A 14 -6.12 3.11 10.74
CA ARG A 14 -6.29 2.17 11.85
C ARG A 14 -7.76 1.86 12.02
N THR A 15 -8.13 0.55 12.04
CA THR A 15 -9.52 0.10 12.22
C THR A 15 -9.70 -0.81 13.42
N THR A 16 -8.80 -0.71 14.41
CA THR A 16 -8.87 -1.47 15.67
C THR A 16 -8.42 -0.60 16.84
N TYR A 17 -9.25 -0.49 17.89
CA TYR A 17 -9.03 0.45 18.99
C TYR A 17 -9.14 -0.23 20.36
N THR A 18 -8.76 -1.49 20.48
CA THR A 18 -8.59 -2.16 21.77
C THR A 18 -7.41 -1.57 22.55
N PRO A 19 -7.36 -1.74 23.91
CA PRO A 19 -6.19 -1.32 24.70
C PRO A 19 -4.88 -1.92 24.17
N GLU A 20 -4.91 -3.19 23.76
CA GLU A 20 -3.78 -3.90 23.19
C GLU A 20 -3.33 -3.29 21.85
N SER A 21 -4.28 -3.07 20.93
CA SER A 21 -3.98 -2.42 19.66
C SER A 21 -3.39 -1.02 19.84
N THR A 22 -3.79 -0.31 20.88
CA THR A 22 -3.23 1.01 21.21
C THR A 22 -1.78 0.95 21.60
N SER A 23 -1.37 -0.11 22.33
CA SER A 23 0.03 -0.32 22.70
C SER A 23 0.91 -0.75 21.53
N LEU A 24 0.36 -1.50 20.57
CA LEU A 24 1.08 -2.03 19.40
C LEU A 24 1.21 -1.03 18.27
N TRP A 25 0.30 -0.07 18.16
CA TRP A 25 0.22 0.83 17.03
C TRP A 25 1.52 1.62 16.72
N PRO A 26 2.19 2.28 17.69
CA PRO A 26 3.43 2.98 17.40
C PRO A 26 4.49 2.04 16.80
N ARG A 27 4.63 0.85 17.39
CA ARG A 27 5.59 -0.14 16.93
C ARG A 27 5.28 -0.62 15.50
N ALA A 28 4.01 -0.81 15.16
CA ALA A 28 3.62 -1.22 13.81
C ALA A 28 3.99 -0.14 12.77
N ILE A 29 3.76 1.13 13.06
CA ILE A 29 4.15 2.23 12.16
C ILE A 29 5.68 2.30 12.02
N ASP A 30 6.43 2.17 13.10
CA ASP A 30 7.90 2.14 13.07
C ASP A 30 8.41 0.94 12.24
N THR A 31 7.79 -0.23 12.40
CA THR A 31 8.10 -1.42 11.61
C THR A 31 7.86 -1.19 10.13
N ILE A 32 6.71 -0.63 9.73
CA ILE A 32 6.42 -0.29 8.33
C ILE A 32 7.50 0.63 7.77
N ASN A 33 7.86 1.70 8.48
CA ASN A 33 8.87 2.63 8.02
C ASN A 33 10.25 1.98 7.89
N THR A 34 10.61 1.08 8.81
CA THR A 34 11.87 0.32 8.78
C THR A 34 11.92 -0.60 7.56
N TYR A 35 10.82 -1.32 7.28
CA TYR A 35 10.74 -2.19 6.11
C TYR A 35 10.83 -1.40 4.81
N VAL A 36 10.06 -0.32 4.70
CA VAL A 36 10.10 0.55 3.52
C VAL A 36 11.51 1.08 3.28
N ALA A 37 12.20 1.54 4.32
CA ALA A 37 13.56 2.05 4.19
C ALA A 37 14.55 0.95 3.74
N HIS A 38 14.51 -0.22 4.36
CA HIS A 38 15.38 -1.35 4.05
C HIS A 38 15.21 -1.82 2.60
N PHE A 39 13.98 -2.15 2.19
CA PHE A 39 13.70 -2.69 0.87
C PHE A 39 13.81 -1.65 -0.25
N THR A 40 13.58 -0.36 0.05
CA THR A 40 13.92 0.72 -0.90
C THR A 40 15.42 0.72 -1.20
N LEU A 41 16.28 0.55 -0.19
CA LEU A 41 17.72 0.48 -0.41
C LEU A 41 18.11 -0.75 -1.24
N GLU A 42 17.55 -1.91 -0.97
CA GLU A 42 17.80 -3.12 -1.76
C GLU A 42 17.41 -2.93 -3.22
N THR A 43 16.18 -2.45 -3.49
CA THR A 43 15.69 -2.18 -4.85
C THR A 43 16.60 -1.18 -5.59
N LEU A 44 17.04 -0.11 -4.92
CA LEU A 44 17.95 0.87 -5.51
C LEU A 44 19.33 0.31 -5.77
N THR A 45 19.83 -0.57 -4.90
CA THR A 45 21.10 -1.25 -5.07
C THR A 45 21.08 -2.15 -6.30
N GLU A 46 20.04 -2.94 -6.47
CA GLU A 46 19.84 -3.78 -7.66
C GLU A 46 19.78 -2.96 -8.96
N GLN A 47 19.25 -1.73 -8.88
CA GLN A 47 19.16 -0.80 -10.01
C GLN A 47 20.42 0.06 -10.20
N ASN A 48 21.45 -0.07 -9.36
CA ASN A 48 22.65 0.78 -9.32
C ASN A 48 22.31 2.27 -9.10
N LYS A 49 21.38 2.56 -8.18
CA LYS A 49 20.87 3.91 -7.87
C LYS A 49 20.97 4.25 -6.37
N GLU A 50 21.84 3.60 -5.61
CA GLU A 50 21.96 3.78 -4.16
C GLU A 50 22.22 5.24 -3.76
N SER A 51 22.85 6.02 -4.63
CA SER A 51 23.09 7.45 -4.40
C SER A 51 21.81 8.29 -4.26
N SER A 52 20.66 7.74 -4.69
CA SER A 52 19.35 8.39 -4.57
C SER A 52 18.60 8.02 -3.28
N TYR A 53 19.13 7.09 -2.48
CA TYR A 53 18.43 6.55 -1.31
C TYR A 53 18.07 7.63 -0.29
N GLU A 54 19.06 8.42 0.16
CA GLU A 54 18.86 9.47 1.17
C GLU A 54 17.80 10.50 0.71
N GLU A 55 17.84 10.86 -0.56
CA GLU A 55 16.88 11.78 -1.15
C GLU A 55 15.45 11.18 -1.14
N ILE A 56 15.31 9.90 -1.46
CA ILE A 56 14.01 9.21 -1.50
C ILE A 56 13.47 9.05 -0.09
N ILE A 57 14.26 8.53 0.83
CA ILE A 57 13.82 8.23 2.20
C ILE A 57 13.53 9.51 3.00
N SER A 58 14.28 10.58 2.79
CA SER A 58 14.00 11.86 3.46
C SER A 58 12.63 12.45 3.14
N ARG A 59 11.99 11.97 2.07
CA ARG A 59 10.63 12.39 1.64
C ARG A 59 9.55 11.38 1.96
N LEU A 60 9.90 10.26 2.59
CA LEU A 60 8.89 9.29 3.04
C LEU A 60 8.02 9.93 4.14
N GLU A 61 6.73 10.03 3.85
CA GLU A 61 5.75 10.62 4.73
C GLU A 61 4.47 9.77 4.71
N ASN A 62 4.41 8.77 5.57
CA ASN A 62 3.17 8.05 5.83
C ASN A 62 2.26 8.89 6.75
N ILE A 63 0.98 8.92 6.45
CA ILE A 63 -0.02 9.70 7.18
C ILE A 63 -0.94 8.74 7.95
N PRO A 64 -0.65 8.44 9.22
CA PRO A 64 -1.49 7.57 10.02
C PRO A 64 -2.77 8.29 10.46
N ILE A 65 -3.93 7.71 10.14
CA ILE A 65 -5.25 8.19 10.59
C ILE A 65 -5.67 7.35 11.79
N GLN A 66 -5.82 8.01 12.93
CA GLN A 66 -6.24 7.41 14.18
C GLN A 66 -7.51 8.10 14.68
N ASP A 67 -8.65 7.58 14.26
CA ASP A 67 -9.97 8.04 14.69
C ASP A 67 -10.74 6.84 15.26
N PRO A 68 -11.00 6.81 16.58
CA PRO A 68 -11.73 5.70 17.21
C PRO A 68 -13.13 5.46 16.64
N THR A 69 -13.73 6.43 15.95
CA THR A 69 -15.02 6.24 15.26
C THR A 69 -14.93 5.29 14.07
N LEU A 70 -13.70 4.99 13.61
CA LEU A 70 -13.42 4.04 12.53
C LEU A 70 -13.13 2.62 13.04
N ASP A 71 -13.41 2.32 14.31
CA ASP A 71 -13.26 0.96 14.86
C ASP A 71 -14.19 -0.01 14.13
N GLY A 72 -13.61 -1.04 13.52
CA GLY A 72 -14.33 -2.02 12.71
C GLY A 72 -14.91 -1.46 11.39
N ALA A 73 -14.52 -0.26 10.96
CA ALA A 73 -15.04 0.35 9.75
C ALA A 73 -14.79 -0.52 8.50
N THR A 74 -15.79 -0.61 7.66
CA THR A 74 -15.72 -1.28 6.34
C THR A 74 -14.89 -0.45 5.35
N TYR A 75 -14.43 -1.10 4.28
CA TYR A 75 -13.68 -0.38 3.23
C TYR A 75 -14.51 0.71 2.55
N ASP A 76 -15.83 0.57 2.46
CA ASP A 76 -16.70 1.59 1.88
C ASP A 76 -16.84 2.82 2.79
N GLU A 77 -16.97 2.62 4.10
CA GLU A 77 -16.95 3.72 5.08
C GLU A 77 -15.59 4.45 5.06
N LEU A 78 -14.49 3.70 4.97
CA LEU A 78 -13.16 4.28 4.83
C LEU A 78 -12.99 5.06 3.52
N ARG A 79 -13.60 4.62 2.39
CA ARG A 79 -13.62 5.37 1.13
C ARG A 79 -14.33 6.71 1.28
N VAL A 80 -15.47 6.73 1.98
CA VAL A 80 -16.19 7.98 2.26
C VAL A 80 -15.33 8.92 3.10
N HIS A 81 -14.70 8.41 4.17
CA HIS A 81 -13.81 9.20 5.01
C HIS A 81 -12.61 9.71 4.21
N PHE A 82 -11.99 8.86 3.39
CA PHE A 82 -10.84 9.21 2.55
C PHE A 82 -11.21 10.28 1.52
N ALA A 83 -12.39 10.19 0.90
CA ALA A 83 -12.89 11.21 -0.03
C ALA A 83 -13.04 12.58 0.66
N SER A 84 -13.53 12.59 1.90
CA SER A 84 -13.62 13.81 2.72
C SER A 84 -12.24 14.35 3.07
N TRP A 85 -11.32 13.50 3.49
CA TRP A 85 -9.91 13.87 3.73
C TRP A 85 -9.26 14.47 2.48
N LEU A 86 -9.49 13.88 1.30
CA LEU A 86 -8.98 14.40 0.04
C LEU A 86 -9.48 15.83 -0.27
N GLN A 87 -10.68 16.20 0.18
CA GLN A 87 -11.20 17.55 -0.03
C GLN A 87 -10.47 18.60 0.84
N THR A 88 -9.93 18.17 1.97
CA THR A 88 -9.15 19.06 2.87
C THR A 88 -7.71 19.27 2.38
N GLN A 89 -7.23 18.41 1.48
CA GLN A 89 -5.88 18.55 0.94
C GLN A 89 -5.85 19.66 -0.12
N ASP A 90 -4.93 20.57 0.02
CA ASP A 90 -4.72 21.57 -1.01
C ASP A 90 -4.13 20.92 -2.26
N ARG A 91 -5.02 20.61 -3.21
CA ARG A 91 -4.66 20.01 -4.51
C ARG A 91 -4.04 21.01 -5.47
N ARG A 92 -4.06 22.29 -5.09
CA ARG A 92 -3.47 23.38 -5.84
C ARG A 92 -2.15 23.74 -5.19
N GLY A 93 -1.10 23.01 -5.53
CA GLY A 93 0.23 23.57 -5.30
C GLY A 93 0.27 24.98 -5.92
N GLU A 94 0.96 25.91 -5.31
CA GLU A 94 1.05 27.34 -5.71
C GLU A 94 1.45 27.56 -7.18
N SER A 95 1.83 26.51 -7.91
CA SER A 95 2.27 26.52 -9.31
C SER A 95 1.28 25.93 -10.32
N GLY A 96 0.06 25.54 -9.96
CA GLY A 96 -0.87 24.90 -10.91
C GLY A 96 -0.40 23.51 -11.41
N ASP A 97 0.61 22.97 -10.79
CA ASP A 97 1.29 21.75 -11.19
C ASP A 97 0.41 20.52 -10.90
N ARG A 98 0.06 19.78 -11.95
CA ARG A 98 -0.77 18.58 -11.91
C ARG A 98 -0.04 17.35 -11.32
N ASP A 99 1.14 17.55 -10.79
CA ASP A 99 2.06 16.49 -10.32
C ASP A 99 1.95 16.19 -8.82
N LEU A 100 0.75 16.26 -8.25
CA LEU A 100 0.53 15.67 -6.93
C LEU A 100 0.78 14.16 -7.01
N PRO A 101 1.39 13.54 -5.98
CA PRO A 101 1.68 12.11 -5.99
C PRO A 101 0.38 11.33 -6.14
N ARG A 102 0.11 10.86 -7.36
CA ARG A 102 -1.17 10.22 -7.74
C ARG A 102 -1.45 8.99 -6.88
N ALA A 103 -0.42 8.24 -6.51
CA ALA A 103 -0.54 7.07 -5.66
C ALA A 103 -1.26 7.39 -4.34
N ARG A 104 -0.88 8.46 -3.62
CA ARG A 104 -1.48 8.88 -2.33
C ARG A 104 -2.97 9.21 -2.44
N PHE A 105 -3.46 9.61 -3.61
CA PHE A 105 -4.85 9.99 -3.82
C PHE A 105 -5.71 8.89 -4.45
N ARG A 106 -5.11 7.76 -4.81
CA ARG A 106 -5.79 6.64 -5.45
C ARG A 106 -5.90 5.42 -4.58
N THR A 107 -4.97 5.28 -3.64
CA THR A 107 -4.86 4.09 -2.77
C THR A 107 -4.56 4.54 -1.35
N PHE A 108 -5.25 3.98 -0.40
CA PHE A 108 -4.93 4.09 1.02
C PHE A 108 -4.72 2.69 1.62
N LEU A 109 -4.02 2.65 2.74
CA LEU A 109 -3.68 1.40 3.43
C LEU A 109 -4.56 1.25 4.67
N VAL A 110 -4.88 0.01 5.01
CA VAL A 110 -5.70 -0.33 6.18
C VAL A 110 -4.97 -1.35 7.04
N ILE A 111 -4.94 -1.09 8.34
CA ILE A 111 -4.39 -1.98 9.37
C ILE A 111 -5.54 -2.36 10.31
N ASP A 112 -6.02 -3.59 10.19
CA ASP A 112 -6.93 -4.24 11.11
C ASP A 112 -6.17 -4.92 12.27
N GLN A 113 -6.87 -5.59 13.19
CA GLN A 113 -6.26 -6.23 14.34
C GLN A 113 -5.21 -7.29 13.93
N ALA A 114 -5.53 -8.12 12.96
CA ALA A 114 -4.63 -9.20 12.53
C ALA A 114 -3.37 -8.66 11.86
N ALA A 115 -3.51 -7.67 10.98
CA ALA A 115 -2.38 -6.98 10.34
C ALA A 115 -1.53 -6.25 11.39
N LEU A 116 -2.15 -5.57 12.36
CA LEU A 116 -1.46 -4.86 13.43
C LEU A 116 -0.55 -5.78 14.25
N GLU A 117 -1.09 -6.90 14.70
CA GLU A 117 -0.34 -7.89 15.48
C GLU A 117 0.81 -8.49 14.67
N MET A 118 0.55 -8.81 13.40
CA MET A 118 1.55 -9.39 12.50
C MET A 118 2.69 -8.40 12.25
N ILE A 119 2.38 -7.13 11.96
CA ILE A 119 3.37 -6.09 11.65
C ILE A 119 4.15 -5.71 12.90
N ALA A 120 3.48 -5.50 14.03
CA ALA A 120 4.15 -5.13 15.27
C ALA A 120 5.12 -6.20 15.79
N ASN A 121 4.90 -7.48 15.45
CA ASN A 121 5.75 -8.61 15.83
C ASN A 121 6.67 -9.08 14.70
N ALA A 122 6.74 -8.37 13.58
CA ALA A 122 7.64 -8.71 12.50
C ALA A 122 9.12 -8.58 12.93
N PRO A 123 10.01 -9.46 12.43
CA PRO A 123 11.43 -9.33 12.67
C PRO A 123 11.97 -8.06 12.00
N ASN A 124 13.10 -7.56 12.48
CA ASN A 124 13.79 -6.50 11.76
C ASN A 124 14.42 -7.10 10.49
N PRO A 125 14.13 -6.55 9.29
CA PRO A 125 14.66 -7.11 8.05
C PRO A 125 16.19 -6.97 7.92
N ALA A 126 16.80 -6.06 8.68
CA ALA A 126 18.24 -5.85 8.69
C ALA A 126 18.99 -6.81 9.63
N ASP A 127 18.29 -7.61 10.43
CA ASP A 127 18.94 -8.53 11.38
C ASP A 127 19.63 -9.67 10.63
N GLU A 128 20.89 -9.90 10.95
CA GLU A 128 21.69 -10.97 10.37
C GLU A 128 21.07 -12.34 10.75
N GLY A 129 20.62 -13.10 9.74
CA GLY A 129 19.95 -14.39 9.94
C GLY A 129 18.44 -14.32 10.16
N ALA A 130 17.80 -13.16 9.94
CA ALA A 130 16.33 -13.09 9.91
C ALA A 130 15.77 -14.12 8.93
N ASP A 131 14.74 -14.88 9.36
CA ASP A 131 14.07 -15.84 8.46
C ASP A 131 13.34 -15.08 7.32
N PRO A 132 13.74 -15.30 6.05
CA PRO A 132 13.11 -14.62 4.92
C PRO A 132 11.58 -14.81 4.86
N ARG A 133 11.07 -15.97 5.31
CA ARG A 133 9.62 -16.22 5.37
C ARG A 133 8.93 -15.37 6.43
N ALA A 134 9.59 -15.16 7.58
CA ALA A 134 9.06 -14.30 8.61
C ALA A 134 9.11 -12.81 8.21
N VAL A 135 10.13 -12.41 7.45
CA VAL A 135 10.27 -11.06 6.89
C VAL A 135 9.24 -10.79 5.80
N SER A 136 8.94 -11.75 4.94
CA SER A 136 7.97 -11.58 3.83
C SER A 136 6.51 -11.71 4.24
N ARG A 137 6.23 -12.21 5.45
CA ARG A 137 4.87 -12.50 5.92
C ARG A 137 4.01 -11.28 6.27
N PRO A 138 4.54 -10.20 6.88
CA PRO A 138 3.71 -9.07 7.32
C PRO A 138 3.03 -8.37 6.16
N CYS A 139 1.69 -8.36 6.18
CA CYS A 139 0.85 -7.74 5.16
C CYS A 139 -0.13 -6.75 5.79
N LEU A 140 -0.52 -5.78 4.99
CA LEU A 140 -1.66 -4.88 5.24
C LEU A 140 -2.61 -4.91 4.05
N THR A 141 -3.70 -4.16 4.10
CA THR A 141 -4.64 -4.08 2.98
C THR A 141 -4.48 -2.76 2.26
N ALA A 142 -4.21 -2.81 0.95
CA ALA A 142 -4.32 -1.65 0.06
C ALA A 142 -5.75 -1.59 -0.49
N VAL A 143 -6.37 -0.42 -0.40
CA VAL A 143 -7.75 -0.19 -0.81
C VAL A 143 -7.79 0.89 -1.89
N ALA A 144 -8.46 0.60 -3.01
CA ALA A 144 -8.69 1.58 -4.06
C ALA A 144 -9.64 2.68 -3.57
N ALA A 145 -9.22 3.94 -3.67
CA ALA A 145 -10.03 5.10 -3.27
C ALA A 145 -11.35 5.19 -4.05
N GLN A 146 -11.33 4.75 -5.31
CA GLN A 146 -12.52 4.63 -6.14
C GLN A 146 -12.72 3.17 -6.52
N HIS A 147 -13.84 2.62 -6.15
CA HIS A 147 -14.25 1.27 -6.51
C HIS A 147 -15.59 1.33 -7.23
N HIS A 148 -15.64 0.70 -8.40
CA HIS A 148 -16.87 0.52 -9.16
C HIS A 148 -17.19 -0.97 -9.17
N GLU A 149 -18.30 -1.33 -8.56
CA GLU A 149 -18.78 -2.71 -8.57
C GLU A 149 -18.89 -3.27 -10.00
N GLY A 150 -18.59 -4.54 -10.15
CA GLY A 150 -18.66 -5.22 -11.45
C GLY A 150 -17.44 -5.07 -12.35
N ARG A 151 -16.41 -4.30 -11.96
CA ARG A 151 -15.14 -4.30 -12.71
C ARG A 151 -14.45 -5.64 -12.57
N ARG A 152 -14.07 -6.23 -13.72
CA ARG A 152 -13.38 -7.52 -13.78
C ARG A 152 -11.89 -7.33 -13.97
N LEU A 153 -11.12 -8.19 -13.32
CA LEU A 153 -9.68 -8.30 -13.50
C LEU A 153 -9.39 -8.79 -14.93
N ARG A 154 -8.36 -8.24 -15.53
CA ARG A 154 -7.90 -8.74 -16.84
C ARG A 154 -7.26 -10.10 -16.61
N PRO A 155 -7.70 -11.15 -17.31
CA PRO A 155 -7.06 -12.46 -17.20
C PRO A 155 -5.58 -12.33 -17.59
N THR A 156 -4.70 -12.85 -16.75
CA THR A 156 -3.29 -13.04 -17.11
C THR A 156 -3.26 -13.87 -18.37
N ARG A 157 -2.42 -13.50 -19.34
CA ARG A 157 -2.19 -14.28 -20.58
C ARG A 157 -1.56 -15.62 -20.22
N SER A 158 -2.34 -16.53 -19.71
CA SER A 158 -1.95 -17.94 -19.63
C SER A 158 -1.93 -18.50 -21.05
N ALA A 159 -0.90 -19.26 -21.39
CA ALA A 159 -0.61 -19.81 -22.73
C ALA A 159 -1.63 -20.85 -23.26
N ARG A 160 -2.87 -20.87 -22.75
CA ARG A 160 -3.92 -21.82 -23.14
C ARG A 160 -5.17 -21.08 -23.60
N GLY A 161 -5.23 -20.77 -24.88
CA GLY A 161 -6.46 -20.48 -25.64
C GLY A 161 -7.21 -19.17 -25.29
N PRO A 162 -8.10 -18.69 -26.19
CA PRO A 162 -8.96 -17.55 -25.90
C PRO A 162 -9.98 -17.96 -24.83
N ARG A 163 -9.86 -17.42 -23.62
CA ARG A 163 -10.92 -17.45 -22.61
C ARG A 163 -11.93 -16.36 -22.90
N ASP A 164 -13.19 -16.69 -22.63
CA ASP A 164 -14.29 -15.76 -22.78
C ASP A 164 -14.03 -14.52 -21.89
N VAL A 165 -14.10 -13.32 -22.46
CA VAL A 165 -13.86 -12.04 -21.77
C VAL A 165 -14.81 -11.82 -20.58
N ASN A 166 -15.85 -12.66 -20.43
CA ASN A 166 -16.80 -12.61 -19.32
C ASN A 166 -16.43 -13.46 -18.10
N GLU A 167 -15.35 -14.24 -18.16
CA GLU A 167 -14.93 -15.16 -17.07
C GLU A 167 -13.91 -14.56 -16.10
N GLY A 168 -13.51 -13.29 -16.26
CA GLY A 168 -12.56 -12.64 -15.34
C GLY A 168 -13.15 -12.49 -13.94
N GLN A 169 -12.32 -12.76 -12.92
CA GLN A 169 -12.67 -12.56 -11.52
C GLN A 169 -13.00 -11.09 -11.25
N LEU A 170 -13.97 -10.84 -10.37
CA LEU A 170 -14.31 -9.47 -9.98
C LEU A 170 -13.22 -8.88 -9.10
N PHE A 171 -12.87 -7.62 -9.37
CA PHE A 171 -11.98 -6.87 -8.49
C PHE A 171 -12.73 -6.48 -7.21
N PRO A 172 -12.27 -6.88 -6.03
CA PRO A 172 -12.98 -6.60 -4.78
C PRO A 172 -12.80 -5.14 -4.30
N GLY A 173 -11.99 -4.33 -5.00
CA GLY A 173 -11.66 -2.97 -4.60
C GLY A 173 -10.52 -2.87 -3.59
N TRP A 174 -9.85 -3.97 -3.29
CA TRP A 174 -8.74 -4.06 -2.36
C TRP A 174 -7.86 -5.28 -2.67
N MET A 175 -6.65 -5.30 -2.11
CA MET A 175 -5.76 -6.46 -2.08
C MET A 175 -4.84 -6.42 -0.87
N LYS A 176 -4.34 -7.57 -0.45
CA LYS A 176 -3.26 -7.65 0.55
C LYS A 176 -1.94 -7.28 -0.09
N VAL A 177 -1.13 -6.55 0.65
CA VAL A 177 0.18 -6.09 0.21
C VAL A 177 1.20 -6.35 1.31
N PRO A 178 2.26 -7.12 1.03
CA PRO A 178 3.36 -7.27 1.96
C PRO A 178 4.03 -5.91 2.23
N ILE A 179 4.38 -5.63 3.48
CA ILE A 179 4.96 -4.32 3.83
C ILE A 179 6.34 -4.08 3.21
N PHE A 180 7.04 -5.12 2.82
CA PHE A 180 8.34 -5.01 2.14
C PHE A 180 8.23 -4.52 0.69
N THR A 181 7.04 -4.60 0.06
CA THR A 181 6.82 -4.19 -1.33
C THR A 181 6.17 -2.80 -1.47
N LEU A 182 5.99 -2.05 -0.38
CA LEU A 182 5.25 -0.79 -0.39
C LEU A 182 5.89 0.31 -1.27
N HIS A 183 7.21 0.32 -1.40
CA HIS A 183 7.90 1.24 -2.31
C HIS A 183 7.58 0.92 -3.79
N GLU A 184 7.64 -0.35 -4.16
CA GLU A 184 7.32 -0.81 -5.52
C GLU A 184 5.86 -0.57 -5.87
N LEU A 185 4.94 -0.82 -4.92
CA LEU A 185 3.54 -0.47 -5.08
C LEU A 185 3.36 1.04 -5.32
N TRP A 186 4.13 1.88 -4.60
CA TRP A 186 4.09 3.31 -4.79
C TRP A 186 4.55 3.71 -6.20
N GLU A 187 5.65 3.14 -6.68
CA GLU A 187 6.17 3.41 -8.02
C GLU A 187 5.15 3.00 -9.09
N ALA A 188 4.61 1.78 -9.00
CA ALA A 188 3.60 1.27 -9.93
C ALA A 188 2.34 2.17 -9.97
N ASN A 189 1.81 2.55 -8.81
CA ASN A 189 0.67 3.48 -8.73
C ASN A 189 0.98 4.87 -9.27
N SER A 190 2.23 5.33 -9.14
CA SER A 190 2.68 6.63 -9.64
C SER A 190 2.81 6.63 -11.16
N GLU A 191 3.14 5.50 -11.77
CA GLU A 191 3.22 5.29 -13.21
C GLU A 191 1.84 5.14 -13.92
N ARG A 192 0.74 5.45 -13.23
CA ARG A 192 -0.66 5.42 -13.69
C ARG A 192 -1.34 4.06 -13.65
N LEU A 193 -0.75 3.05 -13.08
CA LEU A 193 -1.44 1.79 -12.83
C LEU A 193 -2.42 1.97 -11.67
N ASP A 194 -3.68 1.64 -11.89
CA ASP A 194 -4.68 1.58 -10.82
C ASP A 194 -4.57 0.25 -10.06
N LEU A 195 -5.03 0.20 -8.83
CA LEU A 195 -4.96 -1.00 -7.99
C LEU A 195 -5.57 -2.24 -8.65
N ILE A 196 -6.60 -2.06 -9.50
CA ILE A 196 -7.19 -3.15 -10.29
C ILE A 196 -6.23 -3.75 -11.31
N GLU A 197 -5.28 -2.97 -11.84
CA GLU A 197 -4.31 -3.43 -12.83
C GLU A 197 -3.14 -4.19 -12.18
N LEU A 198 -2.92 -3.92 -10.90
CA LEU A 198 -1.91 -4.56 -10.06
C LEU A 198 -2.46 -5.79 -9.34
N CYS A 199 -3.79 -5.91 -9.21
CA CYS A 199 -4.42 -7.02 -8.52
C CYS A 199 -4.24 -8.32 -9.30
N PRO A 200 -3.75 -9.40 -8.67
CA PRO A 200 -3.66 -10.70 -9.33
C PRO A 200 -5.05 -11.17 -9.79
N SER A 201 -5.09 -11.87 -10.92
CA SER A 201 -6.35 -12.31 -11.55
C SER A 201 -6.79 -13.72 -11.17
N ASP A 202 -5.98 -14.43 -10.41
CA ASP A 202 -6.10 -15.86 -10.11
C ASP A 202 -5.96 -16.19 -8.62
N PHE A 203 -6.45 -15.31 -7.74
CA PHE A 203 -6.51 -15.60 -6.31
C PHE A 203 -7.70 -16.51 -5.95
N VAL A 204 -7.54 -17.31 -4.89
CA VAL A 204 -8.58 -18.24 -4.41
C VAL A 204 -9.44 -17.57 -3.33
N ASP A 205 -8.84 -17.04 -2.28
CA ASP A 205 -9.53 -16.43 -1.14
C ASP A 205 -9.36 -14.92 -1.11
N GLU A 206 -8.11 -14.45 -1.04
CA GLU A 206 -7.77 -13.03 -0.98
C GLU A 206 -6.70 -12.70 -2.03
N PRO A 207 -6.82 -11.56 -2.74
CA PRO A 207 -5.77 -11.13 -3.64
C PRO A 207 -4.55 -10.66 -2.84
N VAL A 208 -3.40 -11.25 -3.11
CA VAL A 208 -2.11 -10.82 -2.55
C VAL A 208 -1.24 -10.31 -3.69
N TRP A 209 -0.76 -9.09 -3.57
CA TRP A 209 0.13 -8.52 -4.57
C TRP A 209 1.55 -9.08 -4.44
N GLU A 210 2.07 -9.53 -5.56
CA GLU A 210 3.46 -9.97 -5.72
C GLU A 210 4.06 -9.14 -6.87
N PRO A 211 5.11 -8.35 -6.64
CA PRO A 211 5.74 -7.48 -7.64
C PRO A 211 6.48 -8.24 -8.75
#